data_884d15753b70ede8c04689c8e7df5e16
#
_entry.id   884d15753b70ede8c04689c8e7df5e16
#
_cell.length_a   1.000
_cell.length_b   1.000
_cell.length_c   1.000
_cell.angle_alpha   90.00
_cell.angle_beta   90.00
_cell.angle_gamma   90.00
#
_symmetry.space_group_name_H-M   'P 1'
#
loop_
_entity.id
_entity.type
_entity.pdbx_description
1 polymer ?
#
loop_
_entity_poly.entity_id
_entity_poly.type
_entity_poly.pdbx_seq_one_letter_code
_entity_poly.pdbx_strand_id
1 'polypeptide(L)'
;SRLETQALCPYMHFVNYGLRPQRIEDYKLNLRDSGSLMHEVMESALALFNGRDLNALTREEIFLAADRILDERAPQYRYGYLLSSNRARRQTEGLRVMARTAVYEAVRQLAAGRFIQVGREIVFDNNRDYPPISLNTAAGELKLRGIVDRADMLYLGNERYIRIVDYKSGADKFLPERAADGTALQLPLYMDAVLSAFKGARAAGAFYFQIRELEGEDR
;
A
#
# COMPACT_ATOMS: atom_id res chain seq x y z
N SER A 1 8.53 -9.74 1.36
CA SER A 1 7.76 -10.98 1.12
C SER A 1 8.52 -12.21 1.63
N ARG A 2 7.86 -13.39 1.67
CA ARG A 2 8.53 -14.65 2.06
C ARG A 2 9.66 -15.01 1.10
N LEU A 3 9.46 -14.80 -0.19
CA LEU A 3 10.47 -15.07 -1.21
C LEU A 3 11.70 -14.20 -1.04
N GLU A 4 11.51 -12.91 -0.84
CA GLU A 4 12.60 -11.96 -0.60
C GLU A 4 13.38 -12.31 0.66
N THR A 5 12.69 -12.71 1.75
CA THR A 5 13.36 -13.16 2.99
C THR A 5 14.17 -14.42 2.75
N GLN A 6 13.68 -15.36 1.93
CA GLN A 6 14.42 -16.56 1.54
C GLN A 6 15.66 -16.22 0.71
N ALA A 7 15.53 -15.31 -0.25
CA ALA A 7 16.63 -14.87 -1.09
C ALA A 7 17.72 -14.13 -0.28
N LEU A 8 17.29 -13.28 0.66
CA LEU A 8 18.22 -12.56 1.55
C LEU A 8 18.95 -13.46 2.52
N CYS A 9 18.24 -14.36 3.20
CA CYS A 9 18.81 -15.24 4.20
C CYS A 9 17.87 -16.42 4.50
N PRO A 10 18.21 -17.65 4.06
CA PRO A 10 17.39 -18.84 4.32
C PRO A 10 17.17 -19.11 5.82
N TYR A 11 18.17 -18.82 6.67
CA TYR A 11 18.04 -18.96 8.12
C TYR A 11 16.99 -17.99 8.70
N MET A 12 17.01 -16.73 8.28
CA MET A 12 16.00 -15.73 8.67
C MET A 12 14.60 -16.14 8.20
N HIS A 13 14.49 -16.69 6.98
CA HIS A 13 13.25 -17.24 6.50
C HIS A 13 12.74 -18.40 7.39
N PHE A 14 13.62 -19.35 7.74
CA PHE A 14 13.25 -20.46 8.61
C PHE A 14 12.81 -19.96 10.00
N VAL A 15 13.52 -19.02 10.60
CA VAL A 15 13.14 -18.45 11.91
C VAL A 15 11.77 -17.77 11.81
N ASN A 16 11.58 -16.90 10.83
CA ASN A 16 10.35 -16.09 10.73
C ASN A 16 9.11 -16.90 10.32
N TYR A 17 9.25 -17.89 9.46
CA TYR A 17 8.13 -18.62 8.85
C TYR A 17 8.03 -20.08 9.23
N GLY A 18 9.12 -20.68 9.71
CA GLY A 18 9.16 -22.03 10.26
C GLY A 18 8.94 -22.02 11.77
N LEU A 19 9.85 -21.44 12.54
CA LEU A 19 9.77 -21.42 14.00
C LEU A 19 8.70 -20.44 14.51
N ARG A 20 8.47 -19.33 13.80
CA ARG A 20 7.47 -18.30 14.12
C ARG A 20 7.53 -17.82 15.58
N PRO A 21 8.69 -17.37 16.10
CA PRO A 21 8.78 -16.92 17.47
C PRO A 21 7.82 -15.76 17.67
N GLN A 22 6.96 -15.87 18.68
CA GLN A 22 6.09 -14.77 19.06
C GLN A 22 6.88 -13.80 19.95
N ARG A 23 6.98 -12.55 19.52
CA ARG A 23 7.46 -11.49 20.40
C ARG A 23 6.37 -11.16 21.41
N ILE A 24 6.75 -11.00 22.67
CA ILE A 24 5.89 -10.33 23.66
C ILE A 24 5.69 -8.91 23.13
N GLU A 25 4.46 -8.57 22.77
CA GLU A 25 4.16 -7.25 22.23
C GLU A 25 4.28 -6.21 23.36
N ASP A 26 5.32 -5.39 23.29
CA ASP A 26 5.31 -4.12 24.00
C ASP A 26 4.15 -3.27 23.47
N TYR A 27 3.33 -2.69 24.37
CA TYR A 27 2.27 -1.75 24.03
C TYR A 27 2.85 -0.42 23.48
N LYS A 28 3.60 -0.50 22.39
CA LYS A 28 4.17 0.64 21.68
C LYS A 28 3.69 0.61 20.25
N LEU A 29 3.24 1.75 19.76
CA LEU A 29 2.98 1.93 18.34
C LEU A 29 4.29 1.67 17.60
N ASN A 30 4.34 0.62 16.80
CA ASN A 30 5.48 0.39 15.93
C ASN A 30 5.14 0.84 14.50
N LEU A 31 6.17 1.12 13.69
CA LEU A 31 6.00 1.60 12.31
C LEU A 31 5.18 0.63 11.44
N ARG A 32 5.22 -0.67 11.72
CA ARG A 32 4.46 -1.68 10.97
C ARG A 32 2.96 -1.54 11.23
N ASP A 33 2.59 -1.24 12.46
CA ASP A 33 1.19 -1.11 12.86
C ASP A 33 0.59 0.19 12.32
N SER A 34 1.33 1.29 12.39
CA SER A 34 0.90 2.55 11.78
C SER A 34 0.78 2.43 10.26
N GLY A 35 1.59 1.58 9.62
CA GLY A 35 1.52 1.28 8.20
C GLY A 35 0.16 0.76 7.77
N SER A 36 -0.36 -0.30 8.42
CA SER A 36 -1.67 -0.87 8.07
C SER A 36 -2.81 0.13 8.24
N LEU A 37 -2.80 0.93 9.32
CA LEU A 37 -3.78 2.00 9.50
C LEU A 37 -3.70 3.05 8.40
N MET A 38 -2.50 3.42 7.98
CA MET A 38 -2.32 4.38 6.88
C MET A 38 -2.82 3.83 5.54
N HIS A 39 -2.61 2.54 5.26
CA HIS A 39 -3.19 1.89 4.06
C HIS A 39 -4.72 1.96 4.08
N GLU A 40 -5.36 1.62 5.21
CA GLU A 40 -6.81 1.73 5.36
C GLU A 40 -7.33 3.17 5.17
N VAL A 41 -6.60 4.16 5.69
CA VAL A 41 -6.96 5.58 5.50
C VAL A 41 -6.83 5.97 4.04
N MET A 42 -5.73 5.60 3.36
CA MET A 42 -5.52 5.87 1.95
C MET A 42 -6.59 5.24 1.07
N GLU A 43 -6.88 3.96 1.29
CA GLU A 43 -7.92 3.23 0.55
C GLU A 43 -9.29 3.90 0.71
N SER A 44 -9.70 4.15 1.96
CA SER A 44 -11.01 4.73 2.27
C SER A 44 -11.15 6.15 1.72
N ALA A 45 -10.12 6.99 1.84
CA ALA A 45 -10.13 8.35 1.35
C ALA A 45 -10.21 8.41 -0.18
N LEU A 46 -9.41 7.62 -0.88
CA LEU A 46 -9.46 7.57 -2.34
C LEU A 46 -10.77 6.94 -2.85
N ALA A 47 -11.40 6.07 -2.05
CA ALA A 47 -12.74 5.56 -2.34
C ALA A 47 -13.79 6.67 -2.35
N LEU A 48 -13.75 7.59 -1.37
CA LEU A 48 -14.69 8.73 -1.28
C LEU A 48 -14.57 9.69 -2.46
N PHE A 49 -13.39 9.81 -3.05
CA PHE A 49 -13.12 10.74 -4.15
C PHE A 49 -13.24 10.09 -5.53
N ASN A 50 -13.46 8.78 -5.60
CA ASN A 50 -13.59 8.07 -6.87
C ASN A 50 -14.79 8.57 -7.67
N GLY A 51 -14.58 8.93 -8.94
CA GLY A 51 -15.61 9.49 -9.83
C GLY A 51 -15.91 10.97 -9.61
N ARG A 52 -15.27 11.66 -8.66
CA ARG A 52 -15.37 13.11 -8.49
C ARG A 52 -14.33 13.84 -9.35
N ASP A 53 -14.59 15.10 -9.66
CA ASP A 53 -13.54 15.98 -10.22
C ASP A 53 -12.52 16.30 -9.15
N LEU A 54 -11.35 15.63 -9.24
CA LEU A 54 -10.28 15.77 -8.27
C LEU A 54 -9.62 17.16 -8.30
N ASN A 55 -9.72 17.90 -9.42
CA ASN A 55 -9.21 19.26 -9.52
C ASN A 55 -10.08 20.27 -8.77
N ALA A 56 -11.37 19.98 -8.59
CA ALA A 56 -12.30 20.82 -7.84
C ALA A 56 -12.19 20.62 -6.31
N LEU A 57 -11.50 19.60 -5.82
CA LEU A 57 -11.35 19.35 -4.40
C LEU A 57 -10.42 20.36 -3.75
N THR A 58 -10.88 20.99 -2.68
CA THR A 58 -10.06 21.88 -1.86
C THR A 58 -9.14 21.08 -0.91
N ARG A 59 -8.06 21.70 -0.46
CA ARG A 59 -7.16 21.09 0.54
C ARG A 59 -7.91 20.74 1.82
N GLU A 60 -8.80 21.62 2.25
CA GLU A 60 -9.62 21.49 3.46
C GLU A 60 -10.56 20.29 3.37
N GLU A 61 -11.23 20.08 2.23
CA GLU A 61 -12.10 18.91 2.01
C GLU A 61 -11.32 17.62 2.10
N ILE A 62 -10.12 17.57 1.51
CA ILE A 62 -9.25 16.38 1.52
C ILE A 62 -8.77 16.10 2.95
N PHE A 63 -8.35 17.13 3.68
CA PHE A 63 -7.89 17.00 5.07
C PHE A 63 -9.02 16.53 5.98
N LEU A 64 -10.21 17.11 5.85
CA LEU A 64 -11.39 16.71 6.63
C LEU A 64 -11.78 15.25 6.39
N ALA A 65 -11.68 14.79 5.14
CA ALA A 65 -11.94 13.38 4.81
C ALA A 65 -10.92 12.45 5.47
N ALA A 66 -9.62 12.79 5.41
CA ALA A 66 -8.57 12.00 6.05
C ALA A 66 -8.75 11.95 7.57
N ASP A 67 -9.07 13.09 8.20
CA ASP A 67 -9.34 13.18 9.64
C ASP A 67 -10.51 12.30 10.06
N ARG A 68 -11.63 12.43 9.36
CA ARG A 68 -12.83 11.65 9.65
C ARG A 68 -12.55 10.15 9.60
N ILE A 69 -11.87 9.69 8.56
CA ILE A 69 -11.54 8.27 8.42
C ILE A 69 -10.62 7.82 9.55
N LEU A 70 -9.60 8.62 9.89
CA LEU A 70 -8.70 8.31 10.99
C LEU A 70 -9.45 8.23 12.33
N ASP A 71 -10.37 9.18 12.59
CA ASP A 71 -11.17 9.23 13.82
C ASP A 71 -12.15 8.03 13.91
N GLU A 72 -12.67 7.56 12.79
CA GLU A 72 -13.50 6.36 12.72
C GLU A 72 -12.70 5.08 12.98
N ARG A 73 -11.44 5.02 12.55
CA ARG A 73 -10.56 3.83 12.68
C ARG A 73 -9.79 3.79 14.00
N ALA A 74 -9.37 4.93 14.53
CA ALA A 74 -8.54 5.00 15.73
C ALA A 74 -9.14 4.27 16.97
N PRO A 75 -10.45 4.31 17.27
CA PRO A 75 -11.04 3.56 18.37
C PRO A 75 -10.98 2.04 18.21
N GLN A 76 -11.01 1.57 16.97
CA GLN A 76 -10.97 0.14 16.64
C GLN A 76 -9.54 -0.41 16.60
N TYR A 77 -8.58 0.49 16.41
CA TYR A 77 -7.19 0.13 16.27
C TYR A 77 -6.62 -0.39 17.60
N ARG A 78 -6.21 -1.66 17.63
CA ARG A 78 -5.66 -2.35 18.80
C ARG A 78 -6.47 -2.08 20.08
N TYR A 79 -7.79 -2.27 20.02
CA TYR A 79 -8.69 -2.10 21.16
C TYR A 79 -8.65 -0.69 21.78
N GLY A 80 -8.52 0.35 20.94
CA GLY A 80 -8.52 1.74 21.39
C GLY A 80 -7.18 2.24 21.93
N TYR A 81 -6.09 1.55 21.65
CA TYR A 81 -4.74 1.95 22.10
C TYR A 81 -4.40 3.41 21.75
N LEU A 82 -4.78 3.89 20.55
CA LEU A 82 -4.50 5.26 20.12
C LEU A 82 -5.14 6.34 21.00
N LEU A 83 -6.15 6.01 21.76
CA LEU A 83 -6.88 6.91 22.66
C LEU A 83 -6.56 6.67 24.15
N SER A 84 -5.77 5.64 24.48
CA SER A 84 -5.59 5.12 25.83
C SER A 84 -4.77 6.01 26.77
N SER A 85 -3.94 6.91 26.23
CA SER A 85 -3.06 7.75 27.02
C SER A 85 -2.72 9.07 26.31
N ASN A 86 -2.22 10.07 27.06
CA ASN A 86 -1.75 11.33 26.46
C ASN A 86 -0.57 11.14 25.49
N ARG A 87 0.24 10.11 25.69
CA ARG A 87 1.32 9.75 24.76
C ARG A 87 0.74 9.19 23.46
N ALA A 88 -0.21 8.26 23.57
CA ALA A 88 -0.88 7.68 22.41
C ALA A 88 -1.63 8.73 21.60
N ARG A 89 -2.32 9.65 22.26
CA ARG A 89 -3.00 10.79 21.58
C ARG A 89 -2.04 11.67 20.79
N ARG A 90 -0.85 11.98 21.35
CA ARG A 90 0.18 12.73 20.60
C ARG A 90 0.69 11.98 19.38
N GLN A 91 0.83 10.65 19.50
CA GLN A 91 1.18 9.81 18.35
C GLN A 91 0.07 9.83 17.28
N THR A 92 -1.20 9.82 17.71
CA THR A 92 -2.35 9.94 16.79
C THR A 92 -2.35 11.26 16.04
N GLU A 93 -1.94 12.38 16.67
CA GLU A 93 -1.80 13.65 15.96
C GLU A 93 -0.68 13.60 14.90
N GLY A 94 0.43 12.94 15.16
CA GLY A 94 1.46 12.68 14.13
C GLY A 94 0.91 11.85 12.96
N LEU A 95 0.13 10.79 13.25
CA LEU A 95 -0.56 10.01 12.22
C LEU A 95 -1.58 10.83 11.43
N ARG A 96 -2.27 11.79 12.07
CA ARG A 96 -3.21 12.69 11.42
C ARG A 96 -2.52 13.59 10.38
N VAL A 97 -1.40 14.21 10.75
CA VAL A 97 -0.61 15.02 9.82
C VAL A 97 -0.13 14.17 8.65
N MET A 98 0.39 12.97 8.93
CA MET A 98 0.84 12.03 7.91
C MET A 98 -0.31 11.61 6.98
N ALA A 99 -1.50 11.28 7.52
CA ALA A 99 -2.68 10.90 6.76
C ALA A 99 -3.16 12.02 5.83
N ARG A 100 -3.31 13.25 6.36
CA ARG A 100 -3.69 14.44 5.57
C ARG A 100 -2.76 14.64 4.38
N THR A 101 -1.45 14.62 4.63
CA THR A 101 -0.44 14.82 3.60
C THR A 101 -0.47 13.71 2.56
N ALA A 102 -0.48 12.45 2.99
CA ALA A 102 -0.46 11.32 2.07
C ALA A 102 -1.72 11.29 1.17
N VAL A 103 -2.91 11.53 1.75
CA VAL A 103 -4.16 11.58 0.98
C VAL A 103 -4.13 12.76 0.00
N TYR A 104 -3.69 13.93 0.44
CA TYR A 104 -3.58 15.11 -0.41
C TYR A 104 -2.66 14.86 -1.60
N GLU A 105 -1.45 14.35 -1.36
CA GLU A 105 -0.48 14.05 -2.42
C GLU A 105 -1.01 12.97 -3.39
N ALA A 106 -1.70 11.94 -2.90
CA ALA A 106 -2.30 10.93 -3.76
C ALA A 106 -3.42 11.49 -4.65
N VAL A 107 -4.28 12.36 -4.09
CA VAL A 107 -5.32 13.07 -4.85
C VAL A 107 -4.68 13.98 -5.91
N ARG A 108 -3.67 14.77 -5.53
CA ARG A 108 -2.95 15.65 -6.46
C ARG A 108 -2.25 14.87 -7.58
N GLN A 109 -1.65 13.72 -7.25
CA GLN A 109 -1.04 12.82 -8.24
C GLN A 109 -2.05 12.31 -9.27
N LEU A 110 -3.26 11.93 -8.81
CA LEU A 110 -4.33 11.48 -9.70
C LEU A 110 -4.88 12.65 -10.53
N ALA A 111 -5.10 13.81 -9.92
CA ALA A 111 -5.61 15.02 -10.57
C ALA A 111 -4.65 15.57 -11.65
N ALA A 112 -3.35 15.46 -11.45
CA ALA A 112 -2.34 15.95 -12.38
C ALA A 112 -2.24 15.12 -13.68
N GLY A 113 -2.85 13.91 -13.71
CA GLY A 113 -2.76 12.99 -14.84
C GLY A 113 -4.12 12.63 -15.42
N ARG A 114 -4.10 11.68 -16.37
CA ARG A 114 -5.28 11.09 -16.98
C ARG A 114 -5.53 9.64 -16.52
N PHE A 115 -4.77 9.18 -15.55
CA PHE A 115 -4.98 7.88 -14.94
C PHE A 115 -6.19 7.94 -14.03
N ILE A 116 -7.08 6.95 -14.15
CA ILE A 116 -8.23 6.76 -13.27
C ILE A 116 -8.02 5.53 -12.41
N GLN A 117 -8.42 5.58 -11.16
CA GLN A 117 -8.31 4.45 -10.26
C GLN A 117 -9.31 3.35 -10.68
N VAL A 118 -8.80 2.14 -10.95
CA VAL A 118 -9.61 0.99 -11.37
C VAL A 118 -9.60 -0.15 -10.35
N GLY A 119 -8.69 -0.13 -9.37
CA GLY A 119 -8.61 -1.13 -8.32
C GLY A 119 -7.99 -0.59 -7.05
N ARG A 120 -8.48 -1.09 -5.91
CA ARG A 120 -7.96 -0.86 -4.56
C ARG A 120 -7.96 -2.19 -3.83
N GLU A 121 -6.93 -2.44 -3.00
CA GLU A 121 -6.82 -3.68 -2.24
C GLU A 121 -7.14 -4.92 -3.10
N ILE A 122 -6.54 -4.98 -4.30
CA ILE A 122 -6.78 -6.09 -5.24
C ILE A 122 -6.15 -7.34 -4.67
N VAL A 123 -6.98 -8.28 -4.22
CA VAL A 123 -6.55 -9.50 -3.55
C VAL A 123 -6.38 -10.63 -4.56
N PHE A 124 -5.16 -11.17 -4.64
CA PHE A 124 -4.84 -12.38 -5.38
C PHE A 124 -4.79 -13.58 -4.43
N ASP A 125 -5.85 -14.39 -4.41
CA ASP A 125 -5.96 -15.59 -3.54
C ASP A 125 -6.95 -16.62 -4.14
N ASN A 126 -6.93 -17.86 -3.66
CA ASN A 126 -7.73 -18.99 -4.17
C ASN A 126 -9.25 -18.77 -4.15
N ASN A 127 -9.77 -17.96 -3.23
CA ASN A 127 -11.21 -17.73 -3.05
C ASN A 127 -11.58 -16.23 -3.22
N ARG A 128 -10.89 -15.54 -4.12
CA ARG A 128 -11.11 -14.13 -4.41
C ARG A 128 -11.33 -13.91 -5.90
N ASP A 129 -11.62 -12.67 -6.28
CA ASP A 129 -11.91 -12.26 -7.66
C ASP A 129 -10.77 -12.56 -8.63
N TYR A 130 -9.54 -12.60 -8.11
CA TYR A 130 -8.34 -12.93 -8.89
C TYR A 130 -7.59 -14.11 -8.28
N PRO A 131 -7.19 -15.11 -9.12
CA PRO A 131 -6.43 -16.26 -8.64
C PRO A 131 -5.06 -15.86 -8.12
N PRO A 132 -4.41 -16.72 -7.30
CA PRO A 132 -3.03 -16.52 -6.89
C PRO A 132 -2.09 -16.36 -8.07
N ILE A 133 -1.01 -15.63 -7.88
CA ILE A 133 0.06 -15.49 -8.87
C ILE A 133 0.76 -16.83 -9.02
N SER A 134 0.72 -17.43 -10.21
CA SER A 134 1.36 -18.72 -10.48
C SER A 134 2.73 -18.53 -11.12
N LEU A 135 3.75 -19.10 -10.49
CA LEU A 135 5.11 -19.15 -11.01
C LEU A 135 5.49 -20.60 -11.30
N ASN A 136 5.84 -20.89 -12.54
CA ASN A 136 6.37 -22.18 -12.93
C ASN A 136 7.87 -22.26 -12.61
N THR A 137 8.26 -23.19 -11.77
CA THR A 137 9.66 -23.43 -11.41
C THR A 137 10.08 -24.86 -11.77
N ALA A 138 11.37 -25.14 -11.76
CA ALA A 138 11.88 -26.49 -11.99
C ALA A 138 11.39 -27.51 -10.95
N ALA A 139 11.00 -27.05 -9.76
CA ALA A 139 10.44 -27.87 -8.68
C ALA A 139 8.91 -28.00 -8.71
N GLY A 140 8.22 -27.34 -9.65
CA GLY A 140 6.77 -27.33 -9.78
C GLY A 140 6.16 -25.93 -9.75
N GLU A 141 4.83 -25.87 -9.71
CA GLU A 141 4.06 -24.62 -9.66
C GLU A 141 4.10 -24.03 -8.24
N LEU A 142 4.52 -22.78 -8.14
CA LEU A 142 4.49 -21.98 -6.91
C LEU A 142 3.32 -20.98 -6.99
N LYS A 143 2.40 -21.05 -6.02
CA LYS A 143 1.27 -20.11 -5.91
C LYS A 143 1.54 -19.04 -4.84
N LEU A 144 1.56 -17.79 -5.26
CA LEU A 144 1.77 -16.64 -4.39
C LEU A 144 0.46 -15.91 -4.16
N ARG A 145 0.25 -15.49 -2.92
CA ARG A 145 -0.86 -14.62 -2.52
C ARG A 145 -0.31 -13.21 -2.33
N GLY A 146 -1.12 -12.22 -2.66
CA GLY A 146 -0.75 -10.84 -2.48
C GLY A 146 -1.93 -9.89 -2.56
N ILE A 147 -1.69 -8.67 -2.13
CA ILE A 147 -2.65 -7.56 -2.20
C ILE A 147 -1.93 -6.42 -2.89
N VAL A 148 -2.53 -5.90 -3.95
CA VAL A 148 -2.05 -4.69 -4.65
C VAL A 148 -2.86 -3.52 -4.13
N ASP A 149 -2.21 -2.56 -3.49
CA ASP A 149 -2.88 -1.46 -2.80
C ASP A 149 -3.72 -0.61 -3.75
N ARG A 150 -3.15 -0.24 -4.91
CA ARG A 150 -3.84 0.57 -5.91
C ARG A 150 -3.41 0.23 -7.34
N ALA A 151 -4.39 0.15 -8.24
CA ALA A 151 -4.17 0.09 -9.68
C ALA A 151 -4.92 1.23 -10.37
N ASP A 152 -4.24 1.92 -11.28
CA ASP A 152 -4.79 3.02 -12.06
C ASP A 152 -4.65 2.72 -13.56
N MET A 153 -5.68 3.06 -14.35
CA MET A 153 -5.76 2.82 -15.79
C MET A 153 -5.75 4.14 -16.57
N LEU A 154 -5.01 4.14 -17.67
CA LEU A 154 -5.03 5.20 -18.67
C LEU A 154 -5.55 4.63 -19.99
N TYR A 155 -6.51 5.31 -20.60
CA TYR A 155 -7.04 4.97 -21.92
C TYR A 155 -6.51 5.94 -22.97
N LEU A 156 -5.83 5.42 -24.00
CA LEU A 156 -5.31 6.18 -25.14
C LEU A 156 -5.81 5.54 -26.45
N GLY A 157 -6.90 6.08 -26.99
CA GLY A 157 -7.57 5.44 -28.12
C GLY A 157 -8.05 4.03 -27.73
N ASN A 158 -7.59 3.02 -28.46
CA ASN A 158 -7.91 1.61 -28.20
C ASN A 158 -6.90 0.92 -27.24
N GLU A 159 -5.88 1.62 -26.82
CA GLU A 159 -4.88 1.07 -25.90
C GLU A 159 -5.21 1.38 -24.44
N ARG A 160 -4.91 0.44 -23.56
CA ARG A 160 -5.05 0.57 -22.12
C ARG A 160 -3.71 0.39 -21.45
N TYR A 161 -3.36 1.34 -20.60
CA TYR A 161 -2.11 1.31 -19.83
C TYR A 161 -2.44 1.27 -18.35
N ILE A 162 -1.84 0.35 -17.62
CA ILE A 162 -2.06 0.17 -16.20
C ILE A 162 -0.79 0.46 -15.42
N ARG A 163 -0.92 1.20 -14.31
CA ARG A 163 0.12 1.36 -13.32
C ARG A 163 -0.34 0.82 -11.98
N ILE A 164 0.60 0.35 -11.19
CA ILE A 164 0.35 -0.03 -9.80
C ILE A 164 1.09 0.90 -8.86
N VAL A 165 0.48 1.11 -7.69
CA VAL A 165 1.06 1.92 -6.61
C VAL A 165 0.93 1.12 -5.32
N ASP A 166 2.04 0.94 -4.63
CA ASP A 166 2.16 0.26 -3.36
C ASP A 166 2.56 1.27 -2.28
N TYR A 167 1.77 1.37 -1.21
CA TYR A 167 1.98 2.34 -0.14
C TYR A 167 3.05 1.86 0.84
N LYS A 168 4.02 2.73 1.15
CA LYS A 168 5.12 2.41 2.06
C LYS A 168 5.25 3.48 3.14
N SER A 169 5.14 3.06 4.40
CA SER A 169 5.40 3.92 5.56
C SER A 169 6.88 3.93 6.00
N GLY A 170 7.71 3.10 5.37
CA GLY A 170 9.16 3.02 5.60
C GLY A 170 9.99 3.80 4.58
N ALA A 171 11.31 3.74 4.72
CA ALA A 171 12.26 4.33 3.78
C ALA A 171 12.57 3.42 2.57
N ASP A 172 11.66 2.51 2.24
CA ASP A 172 11.86 1.54 1.17
C ASP A 172 12.01 2.25 -0.19
N LYS A 173 13.07 1.89 -0.91
CA LYS A 173 13.31 2.33 -2.29
C LYS A 173 13.35 1.12 -3.19
N PHE A 174 12.71 1.23 -4.35
CA PHE A 174 12.88 0.24 -5.38
C PHE A 174 14.25 0.42 -6.05
N LEU A 175 15.05 -0.63 -6.00
CA LEU A 175 16.34 -0.71 -6.66
C LEU A 175 16.26 -1.85 -7.68
N PRO A 176 16.41 -1.57 -8.99
CA PRO A 176 16.31 -2.60 -10.04
C PRO A 176 17.23 -3.80 -9.82
N GLU A 177 18.44 -3.56 -9.28
CA GLU A 177 19.42 -4.60 -8.96
C GLU A 177 18.87 -5.59 -7.94
N ARG A 178 18.12 -5.11 -6.95
CA ARG A 178 17.47 -5.93 -5.93
C ARG A 178 16.29 -6.75 -6.48
N ALA A 179 15.67 -6.30 -7.55
CA ALA A 179 14.68 -7.11 -8.26
C ALA A 179 15.36 -8.24 -9.06
N ALA A 180 16.50 -7.95 -9.69
CA ALA A 180 17.27 -8.93 -10.45
C ALA A 180 17.87 -10.04 -9.57
N ASP A 181 18.28 -9.72 -8.34
CA ASP A 181 18.81 -10.69 -7.36
C ASP A 181 17.72 -11.37 -6.50
N GLY A 182 16.45 -11.09 -6.76
CA GLY A 182 15.30 -11.69 -6.06
C GLY A 182 14.98 -11.10 -4.69
N THR A 183 15.64 -10.00 -4.30
CA THR A 183 15.44 -9.38 -2.96
C THR A 183 14.42 -8.24 -2.94
N ALA A 184 13.85 -7.84 -4.11
CA ALA A 184 12.77 -6.86 -4.25
C ALA A 184 11.78 -7.29 -5.35
N LEU A 185 11.04 -8.37 -5.12
CA LEU A 185 10.14 -8.99 -6.11
C LEU A 185 8.71 -8.45 -6.08
N GLN A 186 8.31 -7.69 -5.06
CA GLN A 186 6.93 -7.28 -4.85
C GLN A 186 6.34 -6.55 -6.06
N LEU A 187 6.94 -5.46 -6.51
CA LEU A 187 6.42 -4.68 -7.64
C LEU A 187 6.39 -5.46 -8.97
N PRO A 188 7.44 -6.20 -9.37
CA PRO A 188 7.39 -7.02 -10.57
C PRO A 188 6.28 -8.08 -10.55
N LEU A 189 6.15 -8.82 -9.45
CA LEU A 189 5.13 -9.85 -9.30
C LEU A 189 3.71 -9.27 -9.28
N TYR A 190 3.52 -8.14 -8.63
CA TYR A 190 2.23 -7.44 -8.61
C TYR A 190 1.84 -6.90 -9.98
N MET A 191 2.81 -6.38 -10.75
CA MET A 191 2.54 -5.94 -12.12
C MET A 191 2.13 -7.11 -13.01
N ASP A 192 2.81 -8.26 -12.92
CA ASP A 192 2.46 -9.46 -13.68
C ASP A 192 1.05 -9.96 -13.32
N ALA A 193 0.72 -10.02 -12.04
CA ALA A 193 -0.61 -10.38 -11.56
C ALA A 193 -1.71 -9.44 -12.08
N VAL A 194 -1.47 -8.14 -12.01
CA VAL A 194 -2.43 -7.13 -12.49
C VAL A 194 -2.61 -7.19 -14.00
N LEU A 195 -1.54 -7.39 -14.77
CA LEU A 195 -1.65 -7.57 -16.22
C LEU A 195 -2.42 -8.85 -16.58
N SER A 196 -2.27 -9.91 -15.80
CA SER A 196 -3.04 -11.15 -15.97
C SER A 196 -4.53 -10.95 -15.67
N ALA A 197 -4.86 -10.12 -14.69
CA ALA A 197 -6.23 -9.78 -14.30
C ALA A 197 -6.89 -8.81 -15.30
N PHE A 198 -6.16 -7.79 -15.75
CA PHE A 198 -6.63 -6.76 -16.68
C PHE A 198 -6.18 -7.05 -18.11
N LYS A 199 -6.65 -8.16 -18.67
CA LYS A 199 -6.24 -8.65 -20.00
C LYS A 199 -6.30 -7.56 -21.08
N GLY A 200 -5.22 -7.46 -21.85
CA GLY A 200 -5.08 -6.47 -22.93
C GLY A 200 -4.64 -5.08 -22.45
N ALA A 201 -4.37 -4.89 -21.15
CA ALA A 201 -3.68 -3.72 -20.67
C ALA A 201 -2.15 -3.89 -20.84
N ARG A 202 -1.45 -2.76 -21.03
CA ARG A 202 0.01 -2.67 -21.10
C ARG A 202 0.55 -2.05 -19.82
N ALA A 203 1.69 -2.49 -19.33
CA ALA A 203 2.32 -1.90 -18.16
C ALA A 203 2.74 -0.45 -18.43
N ALA A 204 2.30 0.49 -17.58
CA ALA A 204 2.76 1.87 -17.58
C ALA A 204 3.85 2.11 -16.52
N GLY A 205 3.81 1.38 -15.41
CA GLY A 205 4.80 1.48 -14.35
C GLY A 205 4.33 0.90 -13.02
N ALA A 206 5.29 0.67 -12.14
CA ALA A 206 5.05 0.22 -10.77
C ALA A 206 5.82 1.13 -9.81
N PHE A 207 5.15 1.62 -8.77
CA PHE A 207 5.67 2.69 -7.92
C PHE A 207 5.46 2.38 -6.44
N TYR A 208 6.43 2.76 -5.62
CA TYR A 208 6.23 2.95 -4.20
C TYR A 208 5.75 4.37 -3.93
N PHE A 209 4.65 4.51 -3.23
CA PHE A 209 4.17 5.78 -2.71
C PHE A 209 4.57 5.89 -1.24
N GLN A 210 5.46 6.82 -0.94
CA GLN A 210 6.02 7.00 0.39
C GLN A 210 5.07 7.80 1.27
N ILE A 211 4.54 7.17 2.32
CA ILE A 211 3.78 7.84 3.36
C ILE A 211 4.79 8.31 4.42
N ARG A 212 5.08 9.60 4.45
CA ARG A 212 6.08 10.19 5.35
C ARG A 212 5.49 11.32 6.19
N GLU A 213 6.04 11.48 7.38
CA GLU A 213 5.92 12.73 8.12
C GLU A 213 6.71 13.80 7.36
N LEU A 214 6.10 14.97 7.10
CA LEU A 214 6.84 16.09 6.52
C LEU A 214 7.86 16.56 7.55
N GLU A 215 9.15 16.43 7.24
CA GLU A 215 10.21 17.09 7.99
C GLU A 215 10.09 18.61 7.75
N GLY A 216 9.40 19.29 8.65
CA GLY A 216 9.74 20.64 9.12
C GLY A 216 9.78 21.83 8.16
N GLU A 217 8.93 21.98 7.12
CA GLU A 217 8.92 23.24 6.36
C GLU A 217 7.56 23.95 6.17
N ASP A 218 6.46 23.43 6.70
CA ASP A 218 5.17 24.15 6.69
C ASP A 218 4.37 23.84 7.97
N ARG A 219 4.76 24.49 9.07
CA ARG A 219 3.91 24.66 10.25
C ARG A 219 3.23 26.02 10.25
#